data_0c81174b9a49a6e2bcd18d1bede9ce14
#
_entry.id   0c81174b9a49a6e2bcd18d1bede9ce14
#
_cell.length_a   1.000
_cell.length_b   1.000
_cell.length_c   1.000
_cell.angle_alpha   90.00
_cell.angle_beta   90.00
_cell.angle_gamma   90.00
#
_symmetry.space_group_name_H-M   'P 1'
#
loop_
_entity.id
_entity.type
_entity.pdbx_description
1 polymer ?
#
loop_
_entity_poly.entity_id
_entity_poly.type
_entity_poly.pdbx_seq_one_letter_code
_entity_poly.pdbx_strand_id
1 'polypeptide(L)'
;KNDSDLYGQASAYLSLYELEEGIVNRKHKIWEQRVISFLSGSSVSHSQFKKMCREMVHEFDTIPISDVKKPRVGIVGEILVKFLPAANNHLAELLESEGAEAVVPDLIDFMCYCFYNQNFKVENLGFKKSKATMANWGIKAIEWVRKPASEALAQSRHFAPPADIRDLAKMASPIVSTGNQTGEGWFLTGEMMELIHGDVPNIVCIQPFGCLPNHIVGKGVIKE
;
A
#
# COMPACT_ATOMS: atom_id res chain seq x y z
N LYS A 1 2.74 4.14 -15.37
CA LYS A 1 3.29 3.24 -14.33
C LYS A 1 2.27 3.22 -13.21
N ASN A 2 1.77 2.08 -12.85
CA ASN A 2 0.84 1.96 -11.73
C ASN A 2 1.66 1.49 -10.52
N ASP A 3 2.18 2.44 -9.74
CA ASP A 3 3.10 2.17 -8.64
C ASP A 3 2.40 1.61 -7.39
N SER A 4 1.09 1.31 -7.51
CA SER A 4 0.26 0.81 -6.42
C SER A 4 0.25 -0.71 -6.26
N ASP A 5 0.89 -1.44 -7.17
CA ASP A 5 1.02 -2.88 -7.05
C ASP A 5 2.39 -3.30 -6.50
N LEU A 6 2.47 -4.53 -6.01
CA LEU A 6 3.65 -5.09 -5.38
C LEU A 6 4.94 -4.88 -6.19
N TYR A 7 4.91 -5.13 -7.49
CA TYR A 7 6.12 -5.04 -8.31
C TYR A 7 6.39 -3.61 -8.79
N GLY A 8 5.37 -2.75 -8.85
CA GLY A 8 5.51 -1.32 -9.11
C GLY A 8 6.27 -0.62 -7.99
N GLN A 9 5.88 -0.87 -6.74
CA GLN A 9 6.58 -0.32 -5.56
C GLN A 9 8.01 -0.86 -5.46
N ALA A 10 8.22 -2.16 -5.63
CA ALA A 10 9.54 -2.76 -5.64
C ALA A 10 10.43 -2.16 -6.76
N SER A 11 9.86 -1.92 -7.93
CA SER A 11 10.55 -1.30 -9.05
C SER A 11 10.91 0.15 -8.78
N ALA A 12 9.99 0.93 -8.21
CA ALA A 12 10.22 2.34 -7.86
C ALA A 12 11.35 2.47 -6.83
N TYR A 13 11.29 1.69 -5.74
CA TYR A 13 12.35 1.65 -4.73
C TYR A 13 13.71 1.30 -5.34
N LEU A 14 13.83 0.17 -6.03
CA LEU A 14 15.12 -0.32 -6.51
C LEU A 14 15.72 0.55 -7.61
N SER A 15 14.91 1.21 -8.45
CA SER A 15 15.39 2.11 -9.50
C SER A 15 16.16 3.31 -8.97
N LEU A 16 15.90 3.70 -7.71
CA LEU A 16 16.62 4.78 -7.03
C LEU A 16 18.00 4.37 -6.52
N TYR A 17 18.23 3.07 -6.36
CA TYR A 17 19.42 2.52 -5.74
C TYR A 17 20.23 1.61 -6.65
N GLU A 18 19.72 1.27 -7.85
CA GLU A 18 20.39 0.36 -8.79
C GLU A 18 21.80 0.84 -9.17
N LEU A 19 22.76 -0.09 -9.18
CA LEU A 19 24.14 0.20 -9.60
C LEU A 19 24.30 0.13 -11.11
N GLU A 20 23.46 -0.60 -11.82
CA GLU A 20 23.39 -0.68 -13.28
C GLU A 20 22.12 -0.01 -13.78
N GLU A 21 22.27 1.14 -14.40
CA GLU A 21 21.16 1.97 -14.88
C GLU A 21 20.18 1.18 -15.77
N GLY A 22 18.91 1.25 -15.41
CA GLY A 22 17.80 0.66 -16.14
C GLY A 22 17.61 -0.86 -15.97
N ILE A 23 18.38 -1.55 -15.12
CA ILE A 23 18.19 -2.98 -14.87
C ILE A 23 16.81 -3.25 -14.25
N VAL A 24 16.39 -2.40 -13.33
CA VAL A 24 15.08 -2.51 -12.65
C VAL A 24 13.94 -2.32 -13.65
N ASN A 25 14.04 -1.31 -14.51
CA ASN A 25 13.03 -1.05 -15.53
C ASN A 25 12.91 -2.19 -16.57
N ARG A 26 14.03 -2.83 -16.92
CA ARG A 26 14.02 -4.01 -17.80
C ARG A 26 13.34 -5.20 -17.11
N LYS A 27 13.67 -5.47 -15.85
CA LYS A 27 13.03 -6.55 -15.07
C LYS A 27 11.54 -6.28 -14.86
N HIS A 28 11.16 -5.03 -14.56
CA HIS A 28 9.77 -4.63 -14.42
C HIS A 28 8.94 -4.98 -15.67
N LYS A 29 9.41 -4.60 -16.86
CA LYS A 29 8.72 -4.93 -18.13
C LYS A 29 8.60 -6.44 -18.37
N ILE A 30 9.62 -7.22 -18.04
CA ILE A 30 9.57 -8.69 -18.17
C ILE A 30 8.52 -9.26 -17.24
N TRP A 31 8.49 -8.82 -15.99
CA TRP A 31 7.53 -9.29 -15.01
C TRP A 31 6.10 -8.85 -15.33
N GLU A 32 5.89 -7.63 -15.82
CA GLU A 32 4.60 -7.18 -16.31
C GLU A 32 4.03 -8.15 -17.35
N GLN A 33 4.81 -8.51 -18.35
CA GLN A 33 4.38 -9.47 -19.38
C GLN A 33 4.13 -10.87 -18.81
N ARG A 34 4.97 -11.34 -17.88
CA ARG A 34 4.78 -12.65 -17.20
C ARG A 34 3.48 -12.68 -16.41
N VAL A 35 3.17 -11.61 -15.64
CA VAL A 35 1.93 -11.50 -14.85
C VAL A 35 0.71 -11.43 -15.77
N ILE A 36 0.74 -10.61 -16.83
CA ILE A 36 -0.34 -10.54 -17.81
C ILE A 36 -0.58 -11.91 -18.45
N SER A 37 0.47 -12.60 -18.87
CA SER A 37 0.36 -13.94 -19.47
C SER A 37 -0.21 -14.96 -18.49
N PHE A 38 0.19 -14.89 -17.22
CA PHE A 38 -0.31 -15.76 -16.17
C PHE A 38 -1.81 -15.54 -15.90
N LEU A 39 -2.25 -14.29 -15.81
CA LEU A 39 -3.64 -13.92 -15.54
C LEU A 39 -4.55 -14.16 -16.77
N SER A 40 -4.00 -14.12 -17.98
CA SER A 40 -4.71 -14.40 -19.22
C SER A 40 -4.88 -15.91 -19.49
N GLY A 41 -4.26 -16.76 -18.69
CA GLY A 41 -4.37 -18.21 -18.82
C GLY A 41 -5.76 -18.73 -18.45
N SER A 42 -6.13 -19.90 -18.97
CA SER A 42 -7.43 -20.53 -18.75
C SER A 42 -7.68 -21.01 -17.31
N SER A 43 -6.63 -21.14 -16.52
CA SER A 43 -6.72 -21.47 -15.09
C SER A 43 -5.55 -20.89 -14.31
N VAL A 44 -5.85 -20.12 -13.27
CA VAL A 44 -4.86 -19.59 -12.35
C VAL A 44 -4.79 -20.50 -11.12
N SER A 45 -3.70 -21.25 -10.98
CA SER A 45 -3.46 -22.08 -9.80
C SER A 45 -2.83 -21.27 -8.68
N HIS A 46 -3.37 -21.39 -7.46
CA HIS A 46 -2.79 -20.77 -6.26
C HIS A 46 -1.32 -21.17 -6.02
N SER A 47 -0.98 -22.41 -6.31
CA SER A 47 0.41 -22.90 -6.22
C SER A 47 1.34 -22.21 -7.21
N GLN A 48 0.90 -22.02 -8.46
CA GLN A 48 1.66 -21.30 -9.48
C GLN A 48 1.80 -19.82 -9.11
N PHE A 49 0.74 -19.20 -8.59
CA PHE A 49 0.77 -17.83 -8.09
C PHE A 49 1.79 -17.68 -6.96
N LYS A 50 1.78 -18.59 -5.98
CA LYS A 50 2.77 -18.61 -4.88
C LYS A 50 4.21 -18.73 -5.39
N LYS A 51 4.44 -19.58 -6.39
CA LYS A 51 5.76 -19.72 -7.03
C LYS A 51 6.17 -18.41 -7.71
N MET A 52 5.26 -17.81 -8.47
CA MET A 52 5.50 -16.55 -9.19
C MET A 52 5.85 -15.41 -8.24
N CYS A 53 5.13 -15.24 -7.11
CA CYS A 53 5.45 -14.22 -6.11
C CYS A 53 6.86 -14.40 -5.54
N ARG A 54 7.26 -15.64 -5.21
CA ARG A 54 8.61 -15.92 -4.70
C ARG A 54 9.70 -15.63 -5.72
N GLU A 55 9.50 -16.04 -6.98
CA GLU A 55 10.45 -15.79 -8.07
C GLU A 55 10.61 -14.29 -8.30
N MET A 56 9.50 -13.55 -8.32
CA MET A 56 9.49 -12.10 -8.50
C MET A 56 10.30 -11.41 -7.40
N VAL A 57 9.95 -11.63 -6.13
CA VAL A 57 10.63 -11.01 -5.00
C VAL A 57 12.12 -11.38 -5.01
N HIS A 58 12.45 -12.65 -5.25
CA HIS A 58 13.84 -13.09 -5.32
C HIS A 58 14.62 -12.40 -6.44
N GLU A 59 14.04 -12.27 -7.63
CA GLU A 59 14.72 -11.60 -8.76
C GLU A 59 14.95 -10.11 -8.50
N PHE A 60 14.04 -9.43 -7.80
CA PHE A 60 14.24 -8.03 -7.39
C PHE A 60 15.23 -7.91 -6.24
N ASP A 61 15.19 -8.80 -5.26
CA ASP A 61 16.13 -8.84 -4.11
C ASP A 61 17.59 -9.07 -4.51
N THR A 62 17.82 -9.68 -5.66
CA THR A 62 19.17 -9.96 -6.18
C THR A 62 19.75 -8.84 -7.02
N ILE A 63 19.00 -7.76 -7.27
CA ILE A 63 19.52 -6.60 -7.99
C ILE A 63 20.57 -5.91 -7.12
N PRO A 64 21.78 -5.68 -7.65
CA PRO A 64 22.79 -4.92 -6.92
C PRO A 64 22.35 -3.47 -6.73
N ILE A 65 22.30 -3.04 -5.46
CA ILE A 65 21.93 -1.67 -5.07
C ILE A 65 23.05 -1.01 -4.28
N SER A 66 23.05 0.32 -4.29
CA SER A 66 23.99 1.13 -3.51
C SER A 66 23.53 1.24 -2.05
N ASP A 67 24.49 1.38 -1.12
CA ASP A 67 24.22 1.59 0.31
C ASP A 67 23.86 3.05 0.67
N VAL A 68 23.62 3.89 -0.32
CA VAL A 68 23.24 5.29 -0.11
C VAL A 68 21.85 5.37 0.52
N LYS A 69 21.74 6.03 1.67
CA LYS A 69 20.44 6.30 2.29
C LYS A 69 19.84 7.58 1.71
N LYS A 70 18.65 7.46 1.19
CA LYS A 70 17.84 8.60 0.71
C LYS A 70 16.75 8.94 1.74
N PRO A 71 16.33 10.22 1.84
CA PRO A 71 15.18 10.56 2.67
C PRO A 71 13.92 9.85 2.15
N ARG A 72 13.19 9.19 3.05
CA ARG A 72 11.95 8.50 2.73
C ARG A 72 10.77 9.42 2.94
N VAL A 73 9.85 9.46 1.97
CA VAL A 73 8.66 10.31 1.97
C VAL A 73 7.42 9.46 1.67
N GLY A 74 6.54 9.33 2.65
CA GLY A 74 5.26 8.67 2.49
C GLY A 74 4.27 9.55 1.74
N ILE A 75 3.54 8.97 0.78
CA ILE A 75 2.46 9.64 0.06
C ILE A 75 1.14 9.03 0.52
N VAL A 76 0.36 9.80 1.24
CA VAL A 76 -0.98 9.42 1.72
C VAL A 76 -2.03 10.43 1.25
N GLY A 77 -3.29 10.15 1.45
CA GLY A 77 -4.35 11.09 1.14
C GLY A 77 -5.54 10.47 0.43
N GLU A 78 -6.25 11.28 -0.36
CA GLU A 78 -7.45 10.85 -1.08
C GLU A 78 -7.10 9.80 -2.13
N ILE A 79 -7.86 8.72 -2.14
CA ILE A 79 -7.53 7.48 -2.85
C ILE A 79 -7.33 7.69 -4.36
N LEU A 80 -8.20 8.45 -5.04
CA LEU A 80 -8.07 8.71 -6.46
C LEU A 80 -6.83 9.57 -6.75
N VAL A 81 -6.63 10.64 -5.98
CA VAL A 81 -5.47 11.54 -6.15
C VAL A 81 -4.17 10.79 -5.85
N LYS A 82 -4.15 9.94 -4.82
CA LYS A 82 -2.98 9.14 -4.46
C LYS A 82 -2.51 8.22 -5.59
N PHE A 83 -3.44 7.52 -6.24
CA PHE A 83 -3.13 6.49 -7.23
C PHE A 83 -3.22 6.93 -8.70
N LEU A 84 -3.59 8.18 -8.97
CA LEU A 84 -3.66 8.71 -10.33
C LEU A 84 -2.57 9.78 -10.54
N PRO A 85 -1.42 9.45 -11.18
CA PRO A 85 -0.32 10.39 -11.37
C PRO A 85 -0.73 11.70 -12.04
N ALA A 86 -1.66 11.65 -13.00
CA ALA A 86 -2.20 12.85 -13.64
C ALA A 86 -2.97 13.78 -12.68
N ALA A 87 -3.52 13.26 -11.58
CA ALA A 87 -4.24 14.05 -10.58
C ALA A 87 -3.33 14.62 -9.50
N ASN A 88 -2.13 14.05 -9.30
CA ASN A 88 -1.17 14.49 -8.30
C ASN A 88 0.12 15.09 -8.90
N ASN A 89 0.10 15.45 -10.17
CA ASN A 89 1.25 16.02 -10.88
C ASN A 89 2.51 15.12 -10.84
N HIS A 90 2.33 13.80 -10.94
CA HIS A 90 3.42 12.83 -10.90
C HIS A 90 4.30 12.98 -9.65
N LEU A 91 3.68 13.14 -8.48
CA LEU A 91 4.36 13.45 -7.22
C LEU A 91 5.46 12.44 -6.85
N ALA A 92 5.22 11.13 -7.03
CA ALA A 92 6.23 10.11 -6.74
C ALA A 92 7.47 10.30 -7.63
N GLU A 93 7.28 10.48 -8.94
CA GLU A 93 8.37 10.73 -9.89
C GLU A 93 9.11 12.02 -9.57
N LEU A 94 8.39 13.07 -9.12
CA LEU A 94 9.00 14.33 -8.67
C LEU A 94 9.90 14.10 -7.45
N LEU A 95 9.41 13.43 -6.41
CA LEU A 95 10.20 13.13 -5.21
C LEU A 95 11.45 12.31 -5.54
N GLU A 96 11.31 11.32 -6.40
CA GLU A 96 12.41 10.50 -6.86
C GLU A 96 13.46 11.30 -7.64
N SER A 97 13.03 12.22 -8.52
CA SER A 97 13.92 13.10 -9.27
C SER A 97 14.69 14.07 -8.38
N GLU A 98 14.11 14.45 -7.23
CA GLU A 98 14.77 15.29 -6.20
C GLU A 98 15.62 14.46 -5.21
N GLY A 99 15.72 13.14 -5.43
CA GLY A 99 16.59 12.26 -4.66
C GLY A 99 15.97 11.67 -3.39
N ALA A 100 14.66 11.76 -3.22
CA ALA A 100 13.93 11.11 -2.14
C ALA A 100 13.38 9.74 -2.56
N GLU A 101 13.12 8.85 -1.62
CA GLU A 101 12.40 7.59 -1.82
C GLU A 101 10.91 7.82 -1.55
N ALA A 102 10.08 7.71 -2.59
CA ALA A 102 8.62 7.80 -2.46
C ALA A 102 8.04 6.47 -1.97
N VAL A 103 7.29 6.50 -0.86
CA VAL A 103 6.62 5.32 -0.29
C VAL A 103 5.12 5.50 -0.35
N VAL A 104 4.44 4.67 -1.13
CA VAL A 104 2.99 4.74 -1.34
C VAL A 104 2.33 3.49 -0.74
N PRO A 105 1.47 3.61 0.29
CA PRO A 105 0.73 2.48 0.85
C PRO A 105 -0.18 1.77 -0.18
N ASP A 106 -0.44 0.48 0.05
CA ASP A 106 -1.17 -0.40 -0.86
C ASP A 106 -2.66 -0.03 -1.00
N LEU A 107 -3.19 -0.13 -2.21
CA LEU A 107 -4.61 0.07 -2.51
C LEU A 107 -5.51 -1.02 -1.89
N ILE A 108 -5.00 -2.24 -1.76
CA ILE A 108 -5.78 -3.38 -1.21
C ILE A 108 -6.16 -3.13 0.25
N ASP A 109 -5.34 -2.43 1.01
CA ASP A 109 -5.63 -2.07 2.39
C ASP A 109 -6.86 -1.16 2.51
N PHE A 110 -7.08 -0.27 1.54
CA PHE A 110 -8.32 0.50 1.46
C PHE A 110 -9.56 -0.38 1.25
N MET A 111 -9.45 -1.45 0.47
CA MET A 111 -10.55 -2.42 0.32
C MET A 111 -10.83 -3.14 1.64
N CYS A 112 -9.78 -3.55 2.36
CA CYS A 112 -9.90 -4.14 3.69
C CYS A 112 -10.54 -3.17 4.69
N TYR A 113 -10.17 -1.88 4.65
CA TYR A 113 -10.79 -0.82 5.43
C TYR A 113 -12.29 -0.71 5.20
N CYS A 114 -12.75 -0.71 3.95
CA CYS A 114 -14.17 -0.65 3.61
C CYS A 114 -14.97 -1.79 4.26
N PHE A 115 -14.42 -2.99 4.28
CA PHE A 115 -15.02 -4.14 4.99
C PHE A 115 -14.93 -3.98 6.51
N TYR A 116 -13.77 -3.59 7.04
CA TYR A 116 -13.52 -3.50 8.48
C TYR A 116 -14.46 -2.52 9.19
N ASN A 117 -14.88 -1.46 8.50
CA ASN A 117 -15.84 -0.46 8.97
C ASN A 117 -17.18 -1.03 9.43
N GLN A 118 -17.58 -2.24 8.99
CA GLN A 118 -18.79 -2.89 9.45
C GLN A 118 -18.73 -3.30 10.92
N ASN A 119 -17.53 -3.54 11.46
CA ASN A 119 -17.36 -3.90 12.89
C ASN A 119 -17.81 -2.74 13.78
N PHE A 120 -17.32 -1.53 13.54
CA PHE A 120 -17.74 -0.34 14.30
C PHE A 120 -19.26 -0.09 14.20
N LYS A 121 -19.85 -0.27 13.01
CA LYS A 121 -21.29 -0.07 12.80
C LYS A 121 -22.14 -1.08 13.60
N VAL A 122 -21.66 -2.31 13.70
CA VAL A 122 -22.32 -3.34 14.53
C VAL A 122 -22.19 -3.04 16.02
N GLU A 123 -21.00 -2.65 16.45
CA GLU A 123 -20.70 -2.42 17.88
C GLU A 123 -21.34 -1.14 18.41
N ASN A 124 -21.38 -0.07 17.62
CA ASN A 124 -21.74 1.26 18.09
C ASN A 124 -23.05 1.81 17.51
N LEU A 125 -23.50 1.31 16.34
CA LEU A 125 -24.67 1.86 15.65
C LEU A 125 -25.82 0.85 15.53
N GLY A 126 -25.78 -0.27 16.25
CA GLY A 126 -26.86 -1.25 16.29
C GLY A 126 -27.08 -2.03 14.99
N PHE A 127 -26.11 -2.11 14.10
CA PHE A 127 -26.23 -2.90 12.88
C PHE A 127 -26.22 -4.39 13.20
N LYS A 128 -26.80 -5.21 12.30
CA LYS A 128 -26.88 -6.68 12.47
C LYS A 128 -25.49 -7.30 12.47
N LYS A 129 -25.20 -8.17 13.43
CA LYS A 129 -23.93 -8.90 13.57
C LYS A 129 -23.52 -9.66 12.29
N SER A 130 -24.50 -10.15 11.52
CA SER A 130 -24.25 -10.81 10.24
C SER A 130 -23.47 -9.94 9.25
N LYS A 131 -23.64 -8.61 9.27
CA LYS A 131 -22.88 -7.70 8.39
C LYS A 131 -21.39 -7.69 8.72
N ALA A 132 -21.02 -7.62 10.00
CA ALA A 132 -19.62 -7.70 10.42
C ALA A 132 -19.04 -9.10 10.13
N THR A 133 -19.80 -10.17 10.36
CA THR A 133 -19.36 -11.53 10.04
C THR A 133 -19.05 -11.67 8.55
N MET A 134 -19.94 -11.23 7.66
CA MET A 134 -19.74 -11.29 6.22
C MET A 134 -18.55 -10.42 5.77
N ALA A 135 -18.42 -9.22 6.32
CA ALA A 135 -17.31 -8.34 6.04
C ALA A 135 -15.96 -8.94 6.46
N ASN A 136 -15.89 -9.54 7.65
CA ASN A 136 -14.69 -10.23 8.11
C ASN A 136 -14.35 -11.49 7.27
N TRP A 137 -15.34 -12.17 6.69
CA TRP A 137 -15.09 -13.20 5.68
C TRP A 137 -14.51 -12.62 4.39
N GLY A 138 -14.99 -11.44 3.96
CA GLY A 138 -14.42 -10.71 2.82
C GLY A 138 -12.95 -10.37 3.05
N ILE A 139 -12.60 -9.81 4.22
CA ILE A 139 -11.20 -9.56 4.60
C ILE A 139 -10.36 -10.84 4.55
N LYS A 140 -10.87 -11.94 5.15
CA LYS A 140 -10.16 -13.23 5.12
C LYS A 140 -9.91 -13.74 3.70
N ALA A 141 -10.86 -13.53 2.79
CA ALA A 141 -10.72 -13.94 1.40
C ALA A 141 -9.62 -13.11 0.69
N ILE A 142 -9.60 -11.78 0.90
CA ILE A 142 -8.56 -10.89 0.38
C ILE A 142 -7.20 -11.32 0.93
N GLU A 143 -7.09 -11.50 2.24
CA GLU A 143 -5.85 -11.92 2.89
C GLU A 143 -5.38 -13.30 2.41
N TRP A 144 -6.29 -14.23 2.15
CA TRP A 144 -5.93 -15.52 1.58
C TRP A 144 -5.33 -15.40 0.18
N VAL A 145 -5.88 -14.52 -0.67
CA VAL A 145 -5.30 -14.23 -2.00
C VAL A 145 -3.96 -13.53 -1.88
N ARG A 146 -3.83 -12.54 -0.99
CA ARG A 146 -2.62 -11.75 -0.76
C ARG A 146 -1.48 -12.53 -0.07
N LYS A 147 -1.83 -13.57 0.69
CA LYS A 147 -0.89 -14.33 1.52
C LYS A 147 0.38 -14.80 0.79
N PRO A 148 0.35 -15.33 -0.45
CA PRO A 148 1.56 -15.72 -1.16
C PRO A 148 2.54 -14.58 -1.39
N ALA A 149 2.03 -13.37 -1.72
CA ALA A 149 2.84 -12.18 -1.89
C ALA A 149 3.43 -11.73 -0.55
N SER A 150 2.62 -11.64 0.50
CA SER A 150 3.07 -11.28 1.85
C SER A 150 4.13 -12.24 2.40
N GLU A 151 3.97 -13.56 2.18
CA GLU A 151 4.96 -14.56 2.57
C GLU A 151 6.29 -14.40 1.79
N ALA A 152 6.24 -13.99 0.53
CA ALA A 152 7.43 -13.75 -0.27
C ALA A 152 8.14 -12.47 0.20
N LEU A 153 7.40 -11.40 0.45
CA LEU A 153 7.93 -10.12 0.96
C LEU A 153 8.55 -10.27 2.36
N ALA A 154 7.94 -11.07 3.24
CA ALA A 154 8.49 -11.34 4.57
C ALA A 154 9.88 -12.02 4.54
N GLN A 155 10.30 -12.58 3.40
CA GLN A 155 11.62 -13.18 3.20
C GLN A 155 12.58 -12.25 2.45
N SER A 156 12.10 -11.09 2.00
CA SER A 156 12.89 -10.10 1.29
C SER A 156 13.85 -9.37 2.23
N ARG A 157 14.97 -8.91 1.67
CA ARG A 157 15.92 -8.03 2.37
C ARG A 157 15.54 -6.55 2.27
N HIS A 158 14.73 -6.20 1.28
CA HIS A 158 14.46 -4.82 0.90
C HIS A 158 12.99 -4.42 1.08
N PHE A 159 12.09 -5.40 1.10
CA PHE A 159 10.65 -5.14 1.13
C PHE A 159 10.02 -5.73 2.39
N ALA A 160 8.99 -5.06 2.90
CA ALA A 160 8.18 -5.53 4.01
C ALA A 160 6.77 -5.95 3.52
N PRO A 161 6.16 -6.95 4.15
CA PRO A 161 4.75 -7.25 3.87
C PRO A 161 3.86 -6.09 4.35
N PRO A 162 2.69 -5.88 3.70
CA PRO A 162 1.71 -4.89 4.17
C PRO A 162 1.17 -5.26 5.55
N ALA A 163 0.77 -4.26 6.33
CA ALA A 163 0.18 -4.46 7.65
C ALA A 163 -1.23 -5.06 7.58
N ASP A 164 -1.65 -5.73 8.66
CA ASP A 164 -3.06 -6.15 8.80
C ASP A 164 -3.93 -4.90 9.08
N ILE A 165 -5.11 -4.83 8.47
CA ILE A 165 -6.06 -3.72 8.67
C ILE A 165 -6.42 -3.50 10.14
N ARG A 166 -6.36 -4.55 10.96
CA ARG A 166 -6.62 -4.47 12.41
C ARG A 166 -5.50 -3.74 13.14
N ASP A 167 -4.28 -3.87 12.67
CA ASP A 167 -3.13 -3.19 13.25
C ASP A 167 -3.13 -1.71 12.83
N LEU A 168 -3.49 -1.39 11.59
CA LEU A 168 -3.77 -0.02 11.16
C LEU A 168 -4.85 0.64 12.03
N ALA A 169 -5.95 -0.07 12.31
CA ALA A 169 -7.01 0.43 13.19
C ALA A 169 -6.53 0.69 14.62
N LYS A 170 -5.67 -0.17 15.15
CA LYS A 170 -5.06 0.03 16.49
C LYS A 170 -4.13 1.24 16.50
N MET A 171 -3.34 1.44 15.46
CA MET A 171 -2.44 2.58 15.33
C MET A 171 -3.20 3.90 15.19
N ALA A 172 -4.31 3.92 14.45
CA ALA A 172 -5.14 5.11 14.30
C ALA A 172 -5.95 5.46 15.55
N SER A 173 -6.43 4.46 16.29
CA SER A 173 -7.44 4.63 17.37
C SER A 173 -7.05 5.57 18.51
N PRO A 174 -5.78 5.77 18.89
CA PRO A 174 -5.40 6.77 19.90
C PRO A 174 -5.56 8.21 19.42
N ILE A 175 -5.51 8.45 18.10
CA ILE A 175 -5.53 9.77 17.48
C ILE A 175 -6.94 10.10 16.98
N VAL A 176 -7.58 9.16 16.28
CA VAL A 176 -8.89 9.35 15.67
C VAL A 176 -9.78 8.13 15.87
N SER A 177 -11.06 8.36 16.19
CA SER A 177 -12.01 7.26 16.31
C SER A 177 -12.19 6.52 14.99
N THR A 178 -12.24 5.18 15.05
CA THR A 178 -12.61 4.33 13.91
C THR A 178 -14.05 4.53 13.43
N GLY A 179 -14.82 5.38 14.10
CA GLY A 179 -16.11 5.89 13.65
C GLY A 179 -16.02 6.95 12.54
N ASN A 180 -14.86 7.53 12.31
CA ASN A 180 -14.61 8.43 11.17
C ASN A 180 -14.43 7.59 9.89
N GLN A 181 -15.52 7.29 9.19
CA GLN A 181 -15.59 6.32 8.10
C GLN A 181 -15.96 6.94 6.74
N THR A 182 -16.02 8.26 6.65
CA THR A 182 -16.32 8.95 5.39
C THR A 182 -15.05 9.11 4.58
N GLY A 183 -15.09 8.71 3.32
CA GLY A 183 -13.89 8.65 2.47
C GLY A 183 -12.86 7.68 3.05
N GLU A 184 -11.62 8.08 3.11
CA GLU A 184 -10.51 7.31 3.71
C GLU A 184 -10.65 7.21 5.24
N GLY A 185 -11.31 8.19 5.86
CA GLY A 185 -11.61 8.17 7.27
C GLY A 185 -10.39 7.88 8.15
N TRP A 186 -10.58 7.09 9.22
CA TRP A 186 -9.51 6.71 10.16
C TRP A 186 -8.35 5.97 9.47
N PHE A 187 -8.60 5.37 8.31
CA PHE A 187 -7.59 4.62 7.56
C PHE A 187 -6.41 5.51 7.14
N LEU A 188 -6.68 6.74 6.69
CA LEU A 188 -5.64 7.71 6.34
C LEU A 188 -4.70 7.99 7.53
N THR A 189 -5.26 8.19 8.73
CA THR A 189 -4.45 8.34 9.95
C THR A 189 -3.66 7.06 10.25
N GLY A 190 -4.26 5.89 10.03
CA GLY A 190 -3.60 4.60 10.19
C GLY A 190 -2.40 4.44 9.25
N GLU A 191 -2.54 4.79 7.97
CA GLU A 191 -1.43 4.79 7.00
C GLU A 191 -0.30 5.73 7.44
N MET A 192 -0.62 6.93 7.93
CA MET A 192 0.40 7.85 8.44
C MET A 192 1.18 7.24 9.60
N MET A 193 0.48 6.62 10.54
CA MET A 193 1.11 5.99 11.71
C MET A 193 1.95 4.77 11.33
N GLU A 194 1.48 3.96 10.37
CA GLU A 194 2.25 2.84 9.83
C GLU A 194 3.56 3.31 9.21
N LEU A 195 3.50 4.34 8.38
CA LEU A 195 4.67 4.93 7.74
C LEU A 195 5.68 5.45 8.76
N ILE A 196 5.22 6.21 9.76
CA ILE A 196 6.08 6.76 10.82
C ILE A 196 6.77 5.62 11.60
N HIS A 197 6.03 4.58 11.97
CA HIS A 197 6.59 3.42 12.66
C HIS A 197 7.49 2.56 11.74
N GLY A 198 7.28 2.63 10.43
CA GLY A 198 8.10 1.97 9.40
C GLY A 198 9.33 2.77 8.96
N ASP A 199 9.78 3.74 9.75
CA ASP A 199 10.94 4.60 9.44
C ASP A 199 10.76 5.46 8.17
N VAL A 200 9.53 5.94 7.96
CA VAL A 200 9.17 6.93 6.93
C VAL A 200 8.64 8.19 7.61
N PRO A 201 9.54 9.05 8.16
CA PRO A 201 9.13 10.15 9.02
C PRO A 201 8.55 11.36 8.27
N ASN A 202 8.79 11.44 6.97
CA ASN A 202 8.28 12.55 6.16
C ASN A 202 7.03 12.08 5.42
N ILE A 203 5.95 12.85 5.50
CA ILE A 203 4.67 12.48 4.88
C ILE A 203 4.13 13.65 4.08
N VAL A 204 3.72 13.37 2.85
CA VAL A 204 2.94 14.28 2.01
C VAL A 204 1.51 13.74 1.95
N CYS A 205 0.57 14.52 2.50
CA CYS A 205 -0.86 14.20 2.45
C CYS A 205 -1.51 14.98 1.31
N ILE A 206 -1.98 14.29 0.28
CA ILE A 206 -2.55 14.89 -0.93
C ILE A 206 -4.06 14.70 -0.99
N GLN A 207 -4.76 15.74 -1.44
CA GLN A 207 -6.22 15.74 -1.50
C GLN A 207 -6.73 16.72 -2.55
N PRO A 208 -7.94 16.51 -3.11
CA PRO A 208 -8.59 17.54 -3.91
C PRO A 208 -9.04 18.71 -3.02
N PHE A 209 -9.19 19.88 -3.64
CA PHE A 209 -9.70 21.05 -2.92
C PHE A 209 -11.09 20.76 -2.31
N GLY A 210 -11.24 21.04 -1.02
CA GLY A 210 -12.51 20.86 -0.30
C GLY A 210 -12.84 19.42 0.10
N CYS A 211 -11.88 18.47 0.05
CA CYS A 211 -12.09 17.12 0.58
C CYS A 211 -12.20 17.14 2.10
N LEU A 212 -13.43 17.19 2.63
CA LEU A 212 -13.71 17.32 4.06
C LEU A 212 -13.11 16.16 4.89
N PRO A 213 -13.25 14.87 4.52
CA PRO A 213 -12.63 13.78 5.29
C PRO A 213 -11.13 13.96 5.49
N ASN A 214 -10.40 14.32 4.43
CA ASN A 214 -8.96 14.52 4.51
C ASN A 214 -8.57 15.77 5.35
N HIS A 215 -9.41 16.79 5.39
CA HIS A 215 -9.19 17.92 6.31
C HIS A 215 -9.27 17.50 7.78
N ILE A 216 -10.11 16.51 8.11
CA ILE A 216 -10.29 16.02 9.47
C ILE A 216 -9.19 15.03 9.85
N VAL A 217 -9.09 13.93 9.11
CA VAL A 217 -8.25 12.76 9.47
C VAL A 217 -6.84 12.79 8.85
N GLY A 218 -6.58 13.72 7.94
CA GLY A 218 -5.26 14.02 7.40
C GLY A 218 -4.70 15.28 8.06
N LYS A 219 -5.09 16.46 7.56
CA LYS A 219 -4.57 17.75 8.04
C LYS A 219 -4.87 18.02 9.52
N GLY A 220 -6.06 17.62 10.00
CA GLY A 220 -6.49 17.88 11.38
C GLY A 220 -5.66 17.18 12.45
N VAL A 221 -5.02 16.06 12.11
CA VAL A 221 -4.22 15.23 13.04
C VAL A 221 -2.71 15.45 12.93
N ILE A 222 -2.24 16.36 12.08
CA ILE A 222 -0.79 16.59 11.84
C ILE A 222 -0.01 17.02 13.10
N LYS A 223 -0.69 17.53 14.11
CA LYS A 223 -0.04 18.01 15.34
C LYS A 223 -0.03 16.99 16.47
N GLU A 224 -0.70 15.87 16.29
CA GLU A 224 -0.79 14.78 17.28
C GLU A 224 0.35 13.78 17.10
#